data_57301fa9d37df409cbc52b77240625d7
#
_entry.id   57301fa9d37df409cbc52b77240625d7
#
_cell.length_a   1.000
_cell.length_b   1.000
_cell.length_c   1.000
_cell.angle_alpha   90.00
_cell.angle_beta   90.00
_cell.angle_gamma   90.00
#
_symmetry.space_group_name_H-M   'P 1'
#
loop_
_entity.id
_entity.type
_entity.pdbx_description
1 polymer ?
#
loop_
_entity_poly.entity_id
_entity_poly.type
_entity_poly.pdbx_seq_one_letter_code
_entity_poly.pdbx_strand_id
1 'polypeptide(L)'
;MRLDKLLGQAGYGSRNQVKKLIRSRQVYVDGILAEQDNLNVDASLQTITVSGKELEHAPEVYYLMNKPSGVVSARRDKEHQTVIDLIKPEDQRDGLYPVGRLDRDTEGLVLITNNGPLGFAMLHPRYHVAKTYYVEVNDILGPDAPAFFESGVVFEDGTICQSAQLEVLSSASDKSCARITISEGKFHQVKKMFLAYGVKVTYLKRISFGEFKLDEGLAVGSYRALTEAEKAILRTYLG
;
A
#
# COMPACT_ATOMS: atom_id res chain seq x y z
N MET A 1 14.37 6.87 3.41
CA MET A 1 14.67 8.34 3.61
C MET A 1 15.89 8.79 2.80
N ARG A 2 16.32 10.07 2.86
CA ARG A 2 17.59 10.49 2.21
C ARG A 2 18.80 9.90 2.94
N LEU A 3 19.82 9.49 2.19
CA LEU A 3 21.06 8.87 2.71
C LEU A 3 21.78 9.80 3.72
N ASP A 4 21.90 11.11 3.41
CA ASP A 4 22.53 12.07 4.32
C ASP A 4 21.81 12.16 5.68
N LYS A 5 20.49 12.08 5.68
CA LYS A 5 19.68 12.08 6.89
C LYS A 5 19.82 10.78 7.67
N LEU A 6 19.78 9.64 6.98
CA LEU A 6 19.93 8.33 7.60
C LEU A 6 21.27 8.21 8.34
N LEU A 7 22.38 8.54 7.66
CA LEU A 7 23.71 8.49 8.25
C LEU A 7 23.88 9.46 9.43
N GLY A 8 23.27 10.65 9.34
CA GLY A 8 23.22 11.59 10.45
C GLY A 8 22.49 11.02 11.67
N GLN A 9 21.34 10.37 11.49
CA GLN A 9 20.58 9.72 12.56
C GLN A 9 21.31 8.51 13.14
N ALA A 10 22.08 7.79 12.32
CA ALA A 10 22.92 6.69 12.73
C ALA A 10 24.23 7.12 13.44
N GLY A 11 24.44 8.40 13.67
CA GLY A 11 25.55 8.91 14.47
C GLY A 11 26.85 9.19 13.70
N TYR A 12 26.83 9.16 12.34
CA TYR A 12 28.02 9.48 11.52
C TYR A 12 28.36 10.98 11.46
N GLY A 13 27.69 11.80 12.27
CA GLY A 13 28.02 13.19 12.48
C GLY A 13 27.06 14.20 11.84
N SER A 14 27.49 15.46 11.79
CA SER A 14 26.72 16.54 11.17
C SER A 14 26.54 16.34 9.68
N ARG A 15 25.56 17.04 9.09
CA ARG A 15 25.27 16.98 7.64
C ARG A 15 26.52 17.21 6.77
N ASN A 16 27.40 18.13 7.19
CA ASN A 16 28.64 18.40 6.46
C ASN A 16 29.66 17.25 6.58
N GLN A 17 29.74 16.61 7.75
CA GLN A 17 30.61 15.42 7.95
C GLN A 17 30.12 14.24 7.12
N VAL A 18 28.81 13.98 7.13
CA VAL A 18 28.16 12.94 6.30
C VAL A 18 28.43 13.18 4.80
N LYS A 19 28.30 14.43 4.33
CA LYS A 19 28.62 14.76 2.93
C LYS A 19 30.09 14.50 2.59
N LYS A 20 31.03 14.79 3.49
CA LYS A 20 32.45 14.45 3.30
C LYS A 20 32.67 12.95 3.25
N LEU A 21 31.98 12.19 4.13
CA LEU A 21 32.05 10.72 4.18
C LEU A 21 31.57 10.10 2.86
N ILE A 22 30.45 10.56 2.30
CA ILE A 22 29.94 10.08 1.01
C ILE A 22 30.94 10.41 -0.13
N ARG A 23 31.43 11.66 -0.16
CA ARG A 23 32.43 12.08 -1.17
C ARG A 23 33.76 11.34 -1.07
N SER A 24 34.14 10.84 0.12
CA SER A 24 35.34 10.02 0.29
C SER A 24 35.18 8.59 -0.20
N ARG A 25 34.05 8.26 -0.86
CA ARG A 25 33.77 6.95 -1.49
C ARG A 25 33.75 5.78 -0.48
N GLN A 26 33.31 6.03 0.73
CA GLN A 26 33.26 5.03 1.81
C GLN A 26 31.85 4.50 2.09
N VAL A 27 30.84 4.99 1.36
CA VAL A 27 29.42 4.61 1.55
C VAL A 27 28.92 3.83 0.34
N TYR A 28 28.35 2.65 0.59
CA TYR A 28 27.78 1.79 -0.44
C TYR A 28 26.32 1.44 -0.07
N VAL A 29 25.48 1.32 -1.07
CA VAL A 29 24.10 0.87 -0.98
C VAL A 29 23.95 -0.36 -1.87
N ASP A 30 23.58 -1.51 -1.28
CA ASP A 30 23.52 -2.82 -1.97
C ASP A 30 24.82 -3.15 -2.74
N GLY A 31 25.97 -2.78 -2.17
CA GLY A 31 27.30 -2.97 -2.78
C GLY A 31 27.66 -1.96 -3.87
N ILE A 32 26.79 -1.03 -4.21
CA ILE A 32 27.03 0.04 -5.19
C ILE A 32 27.49 1.31 -4.48
N LEU A 33 28.55 1.95 -4.97
CA LEU A 33 29.06 3.19 -4.40
C LEU A 33 27.99 4.30 -4.44
N ALA A 34 27.70 4.91 -3.29
CA ALA A 34 26.81 6.05 -3.21
C ALA A 34 27.54 7.34 -3.63
N GLU A 35 27.19 7.90 -4.77
CA GLU A 35 27.81 9.13 -5.30
C GLU A 35 27.07 10.41 -4.85
N GLN A 36 25.80 10.29 -4.46
CA GLN A 36 24.93 11.40 -4.10
C GLN A 36 24.44 11.32 -2.65
N ASP A 37 24.51 12.45 -1.94
CA ASP A 37 24.07 12.57 -0.55
C ASP A 37 22.54 12.59 -0.40
N ASN A 38 21.83 12.90 -1.48
CA ASN A 38 20.35 12.97 -1.53
C ASN A 38 19.69 11.70 -2.04
N LEU A 39 20.45 10.63 -2.27
CA LEU A 39 19.90 9.33 -2.67
C LEU A 39 18.82 8.88 -1.67
N ASN A 40 17.68 8.47 -2.18
CA ASN A 40 16.63 7.88 -1.35
C ASN A 40 17.00 6.42 -1.05
N VAL A 41 17.11 6.11 0.22
CA VAL A 41 17.50 4.78 0.72
C VAL A 41 16.58 4.32 1.83
N ASP A 42 16.58 3.02 2.06
CA ASP A 42 15.86 2.38 3.15
C ASP A 42 16.71 1.23 3.72
N ALA A 43 17.23 1.41 4.92
CA ALA A 43 18.10 0.41 5.58
C ALA A 43 17.33 -0.86 6.02
N SER A 44 15.98 -0.83 6.04
CA SER A 44 15.17 -2.04 6.27
C SER A 44 15.02 -2.90 5.01
N LEU A 45 15.32 -2.32 3.84
CA LEU A 45 15.17 -2.95 2.52
C LEU A 45 16.50 -3.12 1.79
N GLN A 46 17.51 -2.31 2.13
CA GLN A 46 18.80 -2.22 1.43
C GLN A 46 19.96 -2.41 2.42
N THR A 47 21.02 -3.08 1.99
CA THR A 47 22.25 -3.15 2.76
C THR A 47 23.07 -1.88 2.55
N ILE A 48 23.23 -1.09 3.62
CA ILE A 48 24.05 0.13 3.59
C ILE A 48 25.34 -0.14 4.35
N THR A 49 26.48 0.05 3.69
CA THR A 49 27.78 -0.10 4.34
C THR A 49 28.52 1.23 4.37
N VAL A 50 29.19 1.48 5.50
CA VAL A 50 30.00 2.68 5.73
C VAL A 50 31.39 2.25 6.20
N SER A 51 32.43 2.58 5.45
CA SER A 51 33.81 2.18 5.74
C SER A 51 33.94 0.67 5.96
N GLY A 52 33.21 -0.13 5.17
CA GLY A 52 33.22 -1.60 5.20
C GLY A 52 32.38 -2.22 6.32
N LYS A 53 31.65 -1.43 7.13
CA LYS A 53 30.75 -1.93 8.16
C LYS A 53 29.31 -1.71 7.75
N GLU A 54 28.47 -2.71 7.95
CA GLU A 54 27.03 -2.61 7.71
C GLU A 54 26.36 -1.69 8.73
N LEU A 55 25.39 -0.89 8.25
CA LEU A 55 24.59 0.01 9.07
C LEU A 55 23.44 -0.77 9.74
N GLU A 56 23.48 -0.89 11.05
CA GLU A 56 22.44 -1.59 11.83
C GLU A 56 21.17 -0.74 12.08
N HIS A 57 21.19 0.55 11.71
CA HIS A 57 20.08 1.47 11.94
C HIS A 57 19.02 1.37 10.84
N ALA A 58 17.93 0.67 11.11
CA ALA A 58 16.79 0.50 10.22
C ALA A 58 15.50 1.09 10.85
N PRO A 59 15.24 2.40 10.69
CA PRO A 59 14.11 3.08 11.34
C PRO A 59 12.76 2.82 10.64
N GLU A 60 12.77 2.37 9.41
CA GLU A 60 11.56 2.10 8.63
C GLU A 60 10.99 0.71 8.99
N VAL A 61 9.66 0.66 9.07
CA VAL A 61 8.90 -0.58 9.30
C VAL A 61 7.80 -0.74 8.26
N TYR A 62 7.43 -2.00 8.01
CA TYR A 62 6.44 -2.37 7.00
C TYR A 62 5.53 -3.45 7.55
N TYR A 63 4.25 -3.15 7.62
CA TYR A 63 3.21 -4.08 8.07
C TYR A 63 2.18 -4.30 6.97
N LEU A 64 1.68 -5.53 6.87
CA LEU A 64 0.50 -5.91 6.13
C LEU A 64 -0.62 -6.17 7.15
N MET A 65 -1.71 -5.43 7.03
CA MET A 65 -2.88 -5.55 7.90
C MET A 65 -4.09 -6.06 7.14
N ASN A 66 -4.86 -6.93 7.77
CA ASN A 66 -6.22 -7.25 7.36
C ASN A 66 -7.18 -6.29 8.08
N LYS A 67 -7.41 -5.12 7.48
CA LYS A 67 -8.22 -4.06 8.07
C LYS A 67 -9.65 -4.53 8.34
N PRO A 68 -10.19 -4.33 9.55
CA PRO A 68 -11.59 -4.61 9.85
C PRO A 68 -12.53 -3.53 9.31
N SER A 69 -13.81 -3.85 9.18
CA SER A 69 -14.88 -2.86 9.02
C SER A 69 -14.98 -1.94 10.25
N GLY A 70 -15.46 -0.72 10.06
CA GLY A 70 -15.64 0.27 11.13
C GLY A 70 -14.41 1.15 11.43
N VAL A 71 -13.22 0.76 10.98
CA VAL A 71 -11.95 1.44 11.20
C VAL A 71 -11.56 2.28 9.98
N VAL A 72 -11.01 3.48 10.18
CA VAL A 72 -10.61 4.37 9.09
C VAL A 72 -9.14 4.22 8.72
N SER A 73 -8.83 4.37 7.44
CA SER A 73 -7.46 4.38 6.91
C SER A 73 -6.85 5.78 7.04
N ALA A 74 -6.47 6.15 8.27
CA ALA A 74 -5.87 7.45 8.61
C ALA A 74 -4.77 7.26 9.66
N ARG A 75 -3.91 8.27 9.82
CA ARG A 75 -2.94 8.31 10.93
C ARG A 75 -3.59 8.66 12.25
N ARG A 76 -4.58 9.54 12.22
CA ARG A 76 -5.36 10.02 13.37
C ARG A 76 -6.74 10.39 12.88
N ASP A 77 -7.73 10.16 13.70
CA ASP A 77 -9.11 10.59 13.49
C ASP A 77 -9.71 11.03 14.83
N LYS A 78 -10.64 11.96 14.83
CA LYS A 78 -11.26 12.48 16.08
C LYS A 78 -12.44 11.66 16.55
N GLU A 79 -13.11 10.95 15.65
CA GLU A 79 -14.39 10.29 15.89
C GLU A 79 -14.29 8.76 15.78
N HIS A 80 -13.30 8.27 15.03
CA HIS A 80 -13.22 6.87 14.67
C HIS A 80 -11.83 6.29 14.95
N GLN A 81 -11.81 5.04 15.35
CA GLN A 81 -10.58 4.25 15.45
C GLN A 81 -9.89 4.15 14.09
N THR A 82 -8.57 4.31 14.07
CA THR A 82 -7.77 4.25 12.85
C THR A 82 -7.02 2.91 12.74
N VAL A 83 -6.53 2.59 11.54
CA VAL A 83 -5.65 1.43 11.33
C VAL A 83 -4.35 1.53 12.14
N ILE A 84 -3.90 2.73 12.52
CA ILE A 84 -2.71 2.92 13.35
C ILE A 84 -2.98 2.60 14.82
N ASP A 85 -4.19 2.84 15.30
CA ASP A 85 -4.59 2.50 16.67
C ASP A 85 -4.67 0.97 16.91
N LEU A 86 -4.72 0.17 15.84
CA LEU A 86 -4.67 -1.29 15.90
C LEU A 86 -3.24 -1.86 16.00
N ILE A 87 -2.22 -1.03 15.78
CA ILE A 87 -0.82 -1.45 15.90
C ILE A 87 -0.44 -1.47 17.39
N LYS A 88 0.11 -2.59 17.85
CA LYS A 88 0.53 -2.78 19.24
C LYS A 88 1.58 -1.76 19.66
N PRO A 89 1.63 -1.36 20.94
CA PRO A 89 2.58 -0.37 21.43
C PRO A 89 4.05 -0.68 21.12
N GLU A 90 4.46 -1.95 21.21
CA GLU A 90 5.83 -2.41 20.91
C GLU A 90 6.22 -2.24 19.45
N ASP A 91 5.23 -2.26 18.54
CA ASP A 91 5.41 -2.13 17.08
C ASP A 91 5.16 -0.70 16.58
N GLN A 92 4.72 0.20 17.46
CA GLN A 92 4.52 1.61 17.11
C GLN A 92 5.85 2.28 16.74
N ARG A 93 5.82 3.07 15.68
CA ARG A 93 6.93 3.92 15.24
C ARG A 93 6.42 5.30 14.88
N ASP A 94 7.25 6.30 15.08
CA ASP A 94 6.93 7.65 14.64
C ASP A 94 6.68 7.69 13.14
N GLY A 95 5.62 8.38 12.76
CA GLY A 95 5.33 8.61 11.36
C GLY A 95 4.57 7.49 10.66
N LEU A 96 4.11 6.44 11.34
CA LEU A 96 3.27 5.39 10.74
C LEU A 96 2.05 5.97 10.04
N TYR A 97 1.73 5.43 8.86
CA TYR A 97 0.55 5.79 8.08
C TYR A 97 0.17 4.64 7.13
N PRO A 98 -1.11 4.53 6.72
CA PRO A 98 -1.53 3.55 5.72
C PRO A 98 -1.13 3.98 4.30
N VAL A 99 -0.60 3.05 3.50
CA VAL A 99 -0.32 3.25 2.08
C VAL A 99 -1.64 3.07 1.30
N GLY A 100 -2.21 4.19 0.90
CA GLY A 100 -3.55 4.25 0.33
C GLY A 100 -4.64 4.16 1.40
N ARG A 101 -5.87 4.17 0.92
CA ARG A 101 -7.04 4.15 1.79
C ARG A 101 -8.03 3.08 1.36
N LEU A 102 -8.68 2.48 2.33
CA LEU A 102 -9.95 1.77 2.21
C LEU A 102 -11.02 2.57 2.95
N ASP A 103 -12.24 2.52 2.47
CA ASP A 103 -13.38 3.11 3.14
C ASP A 103 -13.55 2.49 4.54
N ARG A 104 -14.26 3.18 5.44
CA ARG A 104 -14.46 2.71 6.81
C ARG A 104 -15.09 1.32 6.88
N ASP A 105 -16.06 1.04 6.02
CA ASP A 105 -16.79 -0.22 5.94
C ASP A 105 -16.12 -1.27 5.02
N THR A 106 -15.06 -0.91 4.31
CA THR A 106 -14.29 -1.82 3.45
C THR A 106 -13.21 -2.52 4.26
N GLU A 107 -13.10 -3.82 4.08
CA GLU A 107 -12.12 -4.68 4.76
C GLU A 107 -10.91 -5.00 3.90
N GLY A 108 -9.95 -5.71 4.51
CA GLY A 108 -8.87 -6.38 3.79
C GLY A 108 -7.53 -5.68 3.81
N LEU A 109 -6.70 -5.95 2.83
CA LEU A 109 -5.30 -5.62 2.80
C LEU A 109 -5.03 -4.11 2.83
N VAL A 110 -4.30 -3.66 3.84
CA VAL A 110 -3.69 -2.33 3.93
C VAL A 110 -2.23 -2.49 4.30
N LEU A 111 -1.33 -1.84 3.55
CA LEU A 111 0.07 -1.70 3.94
C LEU A 111 0.21 -0.49 4.87
N ILE A 112 1.02 -0.64 5.91
CA ILE A 112 1.33 0.41 6.89
C ILE A 112 2.84 0.56 6.98
N THR A 113 3.33 1.79 6.91
CA THR A 113 4.76 2.10 7.00
C THR A 113 4.98 3.51 7.54
N ASN A 114 6.21 3.83 7.92
CA ASN A 114 6.66 5.20 8.17
C ASN A 114 7.58 5.73 7.05
N ASN A 115 7.79 4.98 5.96
CA ASN A 115 8.54 5.44 4.79
C ASN A 115 7.65 6.24 3.81
N GLY A 116 7.62 7.57 3.97
CA GLY A 116 6.82 8.48 3.13
C GLY A 116 7.13 8.41 1.63
N PRO A 117 8.41 8.52 1.20
CA PRO A 117 8.78 8.41 -0.20
C PRO A 117 8.32 7.13 -0.88
N LEU A 118 8.45 5.97 -0.22
CA LEU A 118 8.02 4.69 -0.76
C LEU A 118 6.51 4.61 -0.94
N GLY A 119 5.75 4.97 0.09
CA GLY A 119 4.29 4.96 -0.01
C GLY A 119 3.76 5.94 -1.07
N PHE A 120 4.42 7.10 -1.23
CA PHE A 120 4.11 8.02 -2.33
C PHE A 120 4.37 7.37 -3.70
N ALA A 121 5.52 6.70 -3.88
CA ALA A 121 5.84 6.00 -5.12
C ALA A 121 4.79 4.93 -5.45
N MET A 122 4.42 4.08 -4.49
CA MET A 122 3.42 3.03 -4.69
C MET A 122 2.01 3.57 -5.04
N LEU A 123 1.67 4.77 -4.58
CA LEU A 123 0.37 5.38 -4.84
C LEU A 123 0.35 6.26 -6.09
N HIS A 124 1.52 6.56 -6.64
CA HIS A 124 1.63 7.48 -7.77
C HIS A 124 0.93 6.90 -9.01
N PRO A 125 0.05 7.66 -9.68
CA PRO A 125 -0.76 7.17 -10.81
C PRO A 125 0.05 6.51 -11.94
N ARG A 126 1.29 6.96 -12.18
CA ARG A 126 2.16 6.41 -13.24
C ARG A 126 2.47 4.91 -13.09
N TYR A 127 2.41 4.37 -11.86
CA TYR A 127 2.70 2.95 -11.62
C TYR A 127 1.47 2.06 -11.80
N HIS A 128 0.26 2.63 -11.88
CA HIS A 128 -0.98 1.89 -12.09
C HIS A 128 -1.10 0.63 -11.23
N VAL A 129 -0.68 0.73 -9.96
CA VAL A 129 -0.64 -0.42 -9.04
C VAL A 129 -2.04 -1.02 -8.92
N ALA A 130 -2.20 -2.24 -9.43
CA ALA A 130 -3.46 -2.97 -9.45
C ALA A 130 -4.00 -3.23 -8.04
N LYS A 131 -5.30 -3.19 -7.86
CA LYS A 131 -6.00 -3.48 -6.62
C LYS A 131 -7.13 -4.43 -6.92
N THR A 132 -7.09 -5.62 -6.35
CA THR A 132 -8.16 -6.62 -6.53
C THR A 132 -9.01 -6.69 -5.28
N TYR A 133 -10.31 -6.66 -5.49
CA TYR A 133 -11.32 -6.72 -4.43
C TYR A 133 -12.21 -7.95 -4.64
N TYR A 134 -12.53 -8.63 -3.55
CA TYR A 134 -13.69 -9.50 -3.46
C TYR A 134 -14.90 -8.64 -3.14
N VAL A 135 -15.99 -8.85 -3.87
CA VAL A 135 -17.21 -8.02 -3.80
C VAL A 135 -18.42 -8.93 -3.69
N GLU A 136 -19.36 -8.57 -2.82
CA GLU A 136 -20.72 -9.11 -2.80
C GLU A 136 -21.69 -7.99 -3.17
N VAL A 137 -22.68 -8.32 -3.99
CA VAL A 137 -23.74 -7.40 -4.42
C VAL A 137 -25.13 -8.03 -4.18
N ASN A 138 -26.13 -7.20 -4.10
CA ASN A 138 -27.50 -7.56 -3.71
C ASN A 138 -28.38 -8.08 -4.86
N ASP A 139 -27.82 -8.31 -6.06
CA ASP A 139 -28.60 -8.72 -7.23
C ASP A 139 -27.71 -9.47 -8.23
N ILE A 140 -28.31 -9.88 -9.35
CA ILE A 140 -27.68 -10.64 -10.43
C ILE A 140 -26.57 -9.81 -11.10
N LEU A 141 -25.41 -10.45 -11.30
CA LEU A 141 -24.41 -10.02 -12.26
C LEU A 141 -24.61 -10.80 -13.56
N GLY A 142 -25.13 -10.13 -14.59
CA GLY A 142 -25.39 -10.74 -15.89
C GLY A 142 -24.13 -11.10 -16.68
N PRO A 143 -24.27 -11.85 -17.78
CA PRO A 143 -23.14 -12.21 -18.63
C PRO A 143 -22.45 -11.00 -19.31
N ASP A 144 -23.14 -9.86 -19.37
CA ASP A 144 -22.67 -8.58 -19.89
C ASP A 144 -21.79 -7.81 -18.88
N ALA A 145 -21.86 -8.16 -17.58
CA ALA A 145 -21.14 -7.43 -16.54
C ALA A 145 -19.63 -7.30 -16.81
N PRO A 146 -18.88 -8.37 -17.17
CA PRO A 146 -17.44 -8.20 -17.44
C PRO A 146 -17.15 -7.18 -18.54
N ALA A 147 -17.89 -7.19 -19.65
CA ALA A 147 -17.73 -6.24 -20.75
C ALA A 147 -18.08 -4.82 -20.34
N PHE A 148 -19.11 -4.63 -19.51
CA PHE A 148 -19.47 -3.32 -18.96
C PHE A 148 -18.34 -2.70 -18.14
N PHE A 149 -17.71 -3.47 -17.23
CA PHE A 149 -16.60 -2.98 -16.41
C PHE A 149 -15.32 -2.75 -17.25
N GLU A 150 -15.08 -3.58 -18.26
CA GLU A 150 -13.92 -3.47 -19.14
C GLU A 150 -14.00 -2.22 -20.04
N SER A 151 -15.19 -1.79 -20.44
CA SER A 151 -15.38 -0.61 -21.30
C SER A 151 -15.02 0.72 -20.64
N GLY A 152 -14.80 0.75 -19.33
CA GLY A 152 -14.63 1.97 -18.55
C GLY A 152 -15.97 2.56 -18.10
N VAL A 153 -16.25 2.41 -16.80
CA VAL A 153 -17.52 2.84 -16.22
C VAL A 153 -17.59 4.35 -16.07
N VAL A 154 -18.72 4.96 -16.47
CA VAL A 154 -18.99 6.38 -16.28
C VAL A 154 -19.92 6.56 -15.07
N PHE A 155 -19.52 7.41 -14.11
CA PHE A 155 -20.35 7.75 -12.96
C PHE A 155 -21.42 8.79 -13.30
N GLU A 156 -22.43 8.92 -12.43
CA GLU A 156 -23.48 9.94 -12.60
C GLU A 156 -22.95 11.38 -12.70
N ASP A 157 -21.83 11.67 -12.04
CA ASP A 157 -21.16 12.98 -12.09
C ASP A 157 -20.30 13.20 -13.36
N GLY A 158 -20.35 12.27 -14.31
CA GLY A 158 -19.57 12.29 -15.55
C GLY A 158 -18.12 11.81 -15.41
N THR A 159 -17.69 11.38 -14.21
CA THR A 159 -16.35 10.84 -14.01
C THR A 159 -16.19 9.52 -14.76
N ILE A 160 -15.20 9.44 -15.64
CA ILE A 160 -14.87 8.23 -16.41
C ILE A 160 -13.81 7.42 -15.65
N CYS A 161 -14.07 6.13 -15.43
CA CYS A 161 -13.10 5.19 -14.86
C CYS A 161 -12.25 4.55 -15.96
N GLN A 162 -11.04 4.14 -15.59
CA GLN A 162 -10.25 3.24 -16.44
C GLN A 162 -10.94 1.87 -16.52
N SER A 163 -10.59 1.11 -17.56
CA SER A 163 -10.98 -0.30 -17.72
C SER A 163 -10.72 -1.08 -16.43
N ALA A 164 -11.67 -1.92 -16.03
CA ALA A 164 -11.56 -2.80 -14.88
C ALA A 164 -11.86 -4.23 -15.30
N GLN A 165 -11.15 -5.20 -14.72
CA GLN A 165 -11.38 -6.62 -14.94
C GLN A 165 -12.37 -7.15 -13.91
N LEU A 166 -13.47 -7.73 -14.35
CA LEU A 166 -14.47 -8.38 -13.49
C LEU A 166 -14.52 -9.88 -13.76
N GLU A 167 -14.35 -10.67 -12.71
CA GLU A 167 -14.57 -12.11 -12.68
C GLU A 167 -15.80 -12.40 -11.82
N VAL A 168 -16.90 -12.86 -12.42
CA VAL A 168 -18.10 -13.28 -11.68
C VAL A 168 -17.86 -14.68 -11.11
N LEU A 169 -17.91 -14.83 -9.79
CA LEU A 169 -17.69 -16.10 -9.08
C LEU A 169 -18.99 -16.86 -8.89
N SER A 170 -20.06 -16.13 -8.59
CA SER A 170 -21.42 -16.67 -8.49
C SER A 170 -22.43 -15.56 -8.78
N SER A 171 -23.60 -15.91 -9.31
CA SER A 171 -24.66 -14.95 -9.61
C SER A 171 -26.03 -15.52 -9.23
N ALA A 172 -26.76 -14.78 -8.38
CA ALA A 172 -28.12 -15.12 -7.96
C ALA A 172 -28.90 -13.82 -7.65
N SER A 173 -30.23 -13.89 -7.62
CA SER A 173 -31.12 -12.73 -7.48
C SER A 173 -31.06 -12.03 -6.12
N ASP A 174 -30.54 -12.69 -5.12
CA ASP A 174 -30.40 -12.16 -3.76
C ASP A 174 -28.95 -11.81 -3.42
N LYS A 175 -27.98 -12.43 -4.09
CA LYS A 175 -26.57 -12.24 -3.85
C LYS A 175 -25.72 -12.73 -5.00
N SER A 176 -24.86 -11.87 -5.55
CA SER A 176 -23.79 -12.28 -6.45
C SER A 176 -22.42 -11.95 -5.83
N CYS A 177 -21.42 -12.75 -6.19
CA CYS A 177 -20.04 -12.59 -5.75
C CYS A 177 -19.13 -12.42 -6.96
N ALA A 178 -18.16 -11.51 -6.86
CA ALA A 178 -17.19 -11.27 -7.93
C ALA A 178 -15.82 -10.90 -7.39
N ARG A 179 -14.81 -10.97 -8.25
CA ARG A 179 -13.52 -10.29 -8.08
C ARG A 179 -13.44 -9.15 -9.09
N ILE A 180 -13.08 -7.96 -8.63
CA ILE A 180 -12.83 -6.81 -9.49
C ILE A 180 -11.40 -6.31 -9.30
N THR A 181 -10.69 -6.09 -10.42
CA THR A 181 -9.34 -5.50 -10.43
C THR A 181 -9.37 -4.15 -11.11
N ILE A 182 -8.89 -3.12 -10.40
CA ILE A 182 -8.76 -1.74 -10.87
C ILE A 182 -7.32 -1.27 -10.75
N SER A 183 -6.87 -0.34 -11.60
CA SER A 183 -5.52 0.25 -11.62
C SER A 183 -5.46 1.70 -11.10
N GLU A 184 -6.58 2.25 -10.66
CA GLU A 184 -6.73 3.59 -10.12
C GLU A 184 -7.41 3.57 -8.74
N GLY A 185 -7.75 4.72 -8.16
CA GLY A 185 -8.39 4.78 -6.85
C GLY A 185 -9.17 6.08 -6.64
N LYS A 186 -10.32 6.20 -7.29
CA LYS A 186 -11.26 7.31 -7.08
C LYS A 186 -12.09 7.10 -5.79
N PHE A 187 -12.70 8.16 -5.31
CA PHE A 187 -13.54 8.12 -4.11
C PHE A 187 -14.74 7.15 -4.29
N HIS A 188 -14.80 6.13 -3.41
CA HIS A 188 -15.79 5.04 -3.43
C HIS A 188 -15.89 4.32 -4.77
N GLN A 189 -14.78 4.20 -5.52
CA GLN A 189 -14.78 3.80 -6.92
C GLN A 189 -15.51 2.50 -7.17
N VAL A 190 -15.13 1.40 -6.49
CA VAL A 190 -15.74 0.09 -6.70
C VAL A 190 -17.25 0.13 -6.45
N LYS A 191 -17.68 0.75 -5.36
CA LYS A 191 -19.11 0.88 -5.02
C LYS A 191 -19.89 1.66 -6.10
N LYS A 192 -19.33 2.78 -6.58
CA LYS A 192 -19.95 3.58 -7.65
C LYS A 192 -19.98 2.85 -8.99
N MET A 193 -18.96 2.05 -9.29
CA MET A 193 -18.93 1.23 -10.52
C MET A 193 -20.07 0.20 -10.54
N PHE A 194 -20.28 -0.51 -9.43
CA PHE A 194 -21.40 -1.46 -9.33
C PHE A 194 -22.77 -0.75 -9.29
N LEU A 195 -22.84 0.42 -8.67
CA LEU A 195 -24.06 1.23 -8.69
C LEU A 195 -24.42 1.69 -10.11
N ALA A 196 -23.43 2.08 -10.92
CA ALA A 196 -23.63 2.43 -12.34
C ALA A 196 -24.06 1.22 -13.18
N TYR A 197 -23.69 0.00 -12.82
CA TYR A 197 -24.19 -1.23 -13.41
C TYR A 197 -25.63 -1.56 -12.98
N GLY A 198 -26.13 -0.92 -11.92
CA GLY A 198 -27.50 -1.10 -11.41
C GLY A 198 -27.61 -1.98 -10.15
N VAL A 199 -26.50 -2.39 -9.53
CA VAL A 199 -26.49 -3.22 -8.31
C VAL A 199 -25.76 -2.53 -7.17
N LYS A 200 -26.08 -2.88 -5.91
CA LYS A 200 -25.47 -2.30 -4.72
C LYS A 200 -24.47 -3.28 -4.10
N VAL A 201 -23.25 -2.78 -3.83
CA VAL A 201 -22.25 -3.51 -3.05
C VAL A 201 -22.71 -3.64 -1.58
N THR A 202 -22.77 -4.87 -1.10
CA THR A 202 -23.13 -5.22 0.28
C THR A 202 -21.93 -5.60 1.12
N TYR A 203 -20.86 -6.13 0.49
CA TYR A 203 -19.58 -6.43 1.13
C TYR A 203 -18.42 -6.14 0.18
N LEU A 204 -17.33 -5.58 0.70
CA LEU A 204 -16.14 -5.23 -0.07
C LEU A 204 -14.88 -5.51 0.73
N LYS A 205 -13.98 -6.30 0.15
CA LYS A 205 -12.71 -6.67 0.78
C LYS A 205 -11.57 -6.60 -0.23
N ARG A 206 -10.55 -5.79 0.03
CA ARG A 206 -9.34 -5.78 -0.81
C ARG A 206 -8.49 -7.01 -0.52
N ILE A 207 -8.29 -7.86 -1.52
CA ILE A 207 -7.54 -9.12 -1.41
C ILE A 207 -6.12 -9.00 -1.97
N SER A 208 -5.85 -8.00 -2.84
CA SER A 208 -4.48 -7.70 -3.28
C SER A 208 -4.25 -6.22 -3.51
N PHE A 209 -2.97 -5.81 -3.41
CA PHE A 209 -2.47 -4.49 -3.76
C PHE A 209 -1.11 -4.63 -4.44
N GLY A 210 -1.06 -4.45 -5.76
CA GLY A 210 0.08 -4.85 -6.57
C GLY A 210 0.34 -6.35 -6.41
N GLU A 211 1.58 -6.70 -6.13
CA GLU A 211 2.01 -8.07 -5.89
C GLU A 211 1.71 -8.57 -4.46
N PHE A 212 1.32 -7.67 -3.54
CA PHE A 212 0.94 -8.06 -2.18
C PHE A 212 -0.43 -8.73 -2.18
N LYS A 213 -0.51 -9.87 -1.52
CA LYS A 213 -1.75 -10.65 -1.34
C LYS A 213 -2.11 -10.72 0.13
N LEU A 214 -3.39 -10.65 0.43
CA LEU A 214 -3.88 -10.87 1.78
C LEU A 214 -3.74 -12.35 2.13
N ASP A 215 -3.08 -12.63 3.26
CA ASP A 215 -2.97 -14.01 3.74
C ASP A 215 -4.32 -14.53 4.21
N GLU A 216 -4.69 -15.73 3.80
CA GLU A 216 -5.93 -16.39 4.23
C GLU A 216 -5.95 -16.62 5.75
N GLY A 217 -4.79 -16.88 6.38
CA GLY A 217 -4.66 -17.10 7.81
C GLY A 217 -4.54 -15.83 8.65
N LEU A 218 -4.43 -14.63 8.05
CA LEU A 218 -4.34 -13.38 8.81
C LEU A 218 -5.74 -12.92 9.24
N ALA A 219 -6.02 -13.07 10.53
CA ALA A 219 -7.33 -12.71 11.09
C ALA A 219 -7.69 -11.24 10.83
N VAL A 220 -8.99 -10.95 10.68
CA VAL A 220 -9.49 -9.57 10.56
C VAL A 220 -9.09 -8.75 11.79
N GLY A 221 -8.59 -7.54 11.57
CA GLY A 221 -8.04 -6.67 12.62
C GLY A 221 -6.58 -6.97 12.99
N SER A 222 -6.00 -8.05 12.48
CA SER A 222 -4.60 -8.40 12.73
C SER A 222 -3.67 -7.86 11.65
N TYR A 223 -2.39 -7.76 12.02
CA TYR A 223 -1.30 -7.36 11.11
C TYR A 223 -0.06 -8.21 11.38
N ARG A 224 0.85 -8.20 10.45
CA ARG A 224 2.20 -8.78 10.57
C ARG A 224 3.25 -7.92 9.86
N ALA A 225 4.50 -8.11 10.23
CA ALA A 225 5.61 -7.58 9.43
C ALA A 225 5.63 -8.22 8.05
N LEU A 226 6.16 -7.50 7.05
CA LEU A 226 6.39 -8.06 5.72
C LEU A 226 7.49 -9.12 5.77
N THR A 227 7.31 -10.17 4.98
CA THR A 227 8.33 -11.19 4.72
C THR A 227 9.48 -10.62 3.87
N GLU A 228 10.62 -11.29 3.81
CA GLU A 228 11.75 -10.87 2.97
C GLU A 228 11.39 -10.85 1.47
N ALA A 229 10.54 -11.79 1.02
CA ALA A 229 10.03 -11.79 -0.36
C ALA A 229 9.16 -10.54 -0.63
N GLU A 230 8.31 -10.15 0.29
CA GLU A 230 7.49 -8.93 0.17
C GLU A 230 8.33 -7.65 0.26
N LYS A 231 9.36 -7.62 1.09
CA LYS A 231 10.34 -6.51 1.11
C LYS A 231 11.10 -6.39 -0.21
N ALA A 232 11.41 -7.51 -0.88
CA ALA A 232 12.01 -7.48 -2.22
C ALA A 232 11.09 -6.78 -3.25
N ILE A 233 9.77 -6.97 -3.16
CA ILE A 233 8.81 -6.22 -3.97
C ILE A 233 8.92 -4.71 -3.69
N LEU A 234 9.00 -4.30 -2.42
CA LEU A 234 9.13 -2.88 -2.06
C LEU A 234 10.40 -2.24 -2.64
N ARG A 235 11.50 -2.98 -2.75
CA ARG A 235 12.76 -2.47 -3.34
C ARG A 235 12.57 -1.95 -4.76
N THR A 236 11.64 -2.53 -5.53
CA THR A 236 11.36 -2.09 -6.92
C THR A 236 10.78 -0.68 -7.00
N TYR A 237 10.24 -0.15 -5.89
CA TYR A 237 9.68 1.20 -5.80
C TYR A 237 10.68 2.23 -5.23
N LEU A 238 11.89 1.84 -4.85
CA LEU A 238 12.88 2.77 -4.30
C LEU A 238 13.54 3.63 -5.38
N GLY A 239 13.51 3.22 -6.64
CA GLY A 239 13.87 3.98 -7.86
C GLY A 239 15.34 4.38 -7.94
#